data_49580e327508216100cf6d2e7058a2a3
#
_entry.id   49580e327508216100cf6d2e7058a2a3
#
_cell.length_a   1.000
_cell.length_b   1.000
_cell.length_c   1.000
_cell.angle_alpha   90.00
_cell.angle_beta   90.00
_cell.angle_gamma   90.00
#
_symmetry.space_group_name_H-M   'P 1'
#
loop_
_entity.id
_entity.type
_entity.pdbx_description
1 polymer ?
#
loop_
_entity_poly.entity_id
_entity_poly.type
_entity_poly.pdbx_seq_one_letter_code
_entity_poly.pdbx_strand_id
1 'polypeptide(L)'
;MKTIKVVAAVIKRNNKIFVTQRGYGEFKDGWEFPGGKVEKGETKEEALIREIKDELDTVIKVDSYLDTIEYDYPDFHLSMDCFICSVVEGNLVLKEHEDSKWIKKEEIDTLNWLPADLVIIDKVKEMMG
;
A
#
# COMPACT_ATOMS: atom_id res chain seq x y z
N MET A 1 -14.24 -4.41 -19.47
CA MET A 1 -13.73 -3.49 -18.43
C MET A 1 -12.22 -3.63 -18.34
N LYS A 2 -11.52 -2.53 -18.29
CA LYS A 2 -10.06 -2.52 -18.18
C LYS A 2 -9.61 -3.01 -16.81
N THR A 3 -8.58 -3.86 -16.78
CA THR A 3 -7.95 -4.30 -15.53
C THR A 3 -6.69 -3.49 -15.28
N ILE A 4 -6.59 -2.89 -14.10
CA ILE A 4 -5.39 -2.18 -13.66
C ILE A 4 -4.70 -3.02 -12.59
N LYS A 5 -3.43 -3.37 -12.84
CA LYS A 5 -2.63 -4.15 -11.90
C LYS A 5 -1.75 -3.23 -11.09
N VAL A 6 -1.91 -3.30 -9.77
CA VAL A 6 -1.13 -2.51 -8.82
C VAL A 6 -0.52 -3.40 -7.74
N VAL A 7 0.46 -2.85 -7.05
CA VAL A 7 1.11 -3.48 -5.91
C VAL A 7 1.05 -2.53 -4.73
N ALA A 8 0.97 -3.09 -3.52
CA ALA A 8 0.88 -2.30 -2.30
C ALA A 8 1.81 -2.87 -1.23
N ALA A 9 2.45 -1.98 -0.48
CA ALA A 9 3.39 -2.35 0.57
C ALA A 9 2.76 -2.18 1.95
N VAL A 10 2.66 -3.26 2.70
CA VAL A 10 2.37 -3.22 4.13
C VAL A 10 3.72 -3.18 4.83
N ILE A 11 4.21 -1.97 5.07
CA ILE A 11 5.53 -1.75 5.67
C ILE A 11 5.40 -1.91 7.18
N LYS A 12 6.07 -2.90 7.72
CA LYS A 12 6.00 -3.25 9.14
C LYS A 12 7.26 -2.83 9.88
N ARG A 13 7.07 -2.23 11.06
CA ARG A 13 8.17 -1.92 11.98
C ARG A 13 7.66 -2.09 13.41
N ASN A 14 8.28 -2.98 14.17
CA ASN A 14 7.81 -3.35 15.49
C ASN A 14 6.36 -3.85 15.40
N ASN A 15 5.43 -3.31 16.16
CA ASN A 15 4.02 -3.70 16.12
C ASN A 15 3.16 -2.70 15.38
N LYS A 16 3.75 -1.94 14.43
CA LYS A 16 3.06 -0.90 13.67
C LYS A 16 3.22 -1.12 12.19
N ILE A 17 2.29 -0.55 11.43
CA ILE A 17 2.33 -0.51 9.97
C ILE A 17 2.29 0.93 9.51
N PHE A 18 2.96 1.20 8.37
CA PHE A 18 3.02 2.52 7.76
C PHE A 18 1.91 2.69 6.75
N VAL A 19 1.12 3.76 6.90
CA VAL A 19 -0.01 4.05 6.01
C VAL A 19 0.06 5.50 5.55
N THR A 20 -0.50 5.76 4.37
CA THR A 20 -0.43 7.08 3.73
C THR A 20 -1.83 7.59 3.39
N GLN A 21 -1.98 8.91 3.40
CA GLN A 21 -3.22 9.58 3.05
C GLN A 21 -3.09 10.22 1.67
N ARG A 22 -4.03 9.90 0.77
CA ARG A 22 -4.00 10.40 -0.60
C ARG A 22 -4.23 11.90 -0.64
N GLY A 23 -3.34 12.63 -1.33
CA GLY A 23 -3.32 14.08 -1.35
C GLY A 23 -4.08 14.72 -2.50
N TYR A 24 -4.48 13.97 -3.54
CA TYR A 24 -5.17 14.50 -4.71
C TYR A 24 -5.94 13.43 -5.45
N GLY A 25 -6.76 13.85 -6.41
CA GLY A 25 -7.52 12.94 -7.28
C GLY A 25 -8.73 12.33 -6.61
N GLU A 26 -9.22 11.24 -7.20
CA GLU A 26 -10.32 10.48 -6.62
C GLU A 26 -9.94 9.91 -5.27
N PHE A 27 -10.87 9.90 -4.34
CA PHE A 27 -10.69 9.43 -2.97
C PHE A 27 -9.64 10.23 -2.20
N LYS A 28 -9.44 11.51 -2.56
CA LYS A 28 -8.59 12.42 -1.78
C LYS A 28 -8.98 12.33 -0.30
N ASP A 29 -7.98 12.38 0.58
CA ASP A 29 -8.08 12.24 2.03
C ASP A 29 -8.34 10.80 2.50
N GLY A 30 -8.51 9.83 1.59
CA GLY A 30 -8.60 8.43 1.96
C GLY A 30 -7.24 7.85 2.32
N TRP A 31 -7.23 6.88 3.23
CA TRP A 31 -5.99 6.20 3.65
C TRP A 31 -5.77 4.95 2.81
N GLU A 32 -4.50 4.65 2.55
CA GLU A 32 -4.09 3.51 1.72
C GLU A 32 -2.71 3.00 2.13
N PHE A 33 -2.40 1.79 1.67
CA PHE A 33 -1.04 1.29 1.73
C PHE A 33 -0.29 1.82 0.51
N PRO A 34 0.93 2.33 0.66
CA PRO A 34 1.67 2.92 -0.47
C PRO A 34 2.03 1.86 -1.50
N GLY A 35 2.08 2.28 -2.76
CA GLY A 35 2.40 1.41 -3.88
C GLY A 35 2.05 2.08 -5.19
N GLY A 36 1.83 1.29 -6.22
CA GLY A 36 1.48 1.84 -7.53
C GLY A 36 1.36 0.78 -8.60
N LYS A 37 1.35 1.20 -9.87
CA LYS A 37 1.13 0.34 -11.02
C LYS A 37 2.37 -0.49 -11.35
N VAL A 38 2.14 -1.73 -11.77
CA VAL A 38 3.19 -2.58 -12.34
C VAL A 38 3.40 -2.15 -13.80
N GLU A 39 4.64 -1.84 -14.15
CA GLU A 39 5.01 -1.47 -15.51
C GLU A 39 5.43 -2.70 -16.31
N LYS A 40 5.35 -2.58 -17.66
CA LYS A 40 5.71 -3.67 -18.55
C LYS A 40 7.15 -4.12 -18.30
N GLY A 41 7.35 -5.42 -18.16
CA GLY A 41 8.68 -6.01 -17.95
C GLY A 41 9.12 -6.08 -16.50
N GLU A 42 8.35 -5.52 -15.58
CA GLU A 42 8.67 -5.62 -14.16
C GLU A 42 8.00 -6.82 -13.51
N THR A 43 8.67 -7.43 -12.54
CA THR A 43 7.99 -8.30 -11.58
C THR A 43 7.20 -7.43 -10.62
N LYS A 44 6.27 -8.02 -9.88
CA LYS A 44 5.48 -7.30 -8.87
C LYS A 44 6.38 -6.72 -7.78
N GLU A 45 7.36 -7.48 -7.33
CA GLU A 45 8.32 -7.04 -6.31
C GLU A 45 9.18 -5.88 -6.80
N GLU A 46 9.67 -5.96 -8.04
CA GLU A 46 10.44 -4.86 -8.66
C GLU A 46 9.62 -3.59 -8.75
N ALA A 47 8.36 -3.71 -9.17
CA ALA A 47 7.43 -2.59 -9.27
C ALA A 47 7.23 -1.93 -7.90
N LEU A 48 7.04 -2.74 -6.86
CA LEU A 48 6.81 -2.22 -5.51
C LEU A 48 8.04 -1.49 -4.97
N ILE A 49 9.22 -2.07 -5.12
CA ILE A 49 10.47 -1.44 -4.69
C ILE A 49 10.67 -0.10 -5.41
N ARG A 50 10.42 -0.06 -6.72
CA ARG A 50 10.52 1.17 -7.52
C ARG A 50 9.50 2.21 -7.06
N GLU A 51 8.23 1.84 -6.90
CA GLU A 51 7.19 2.78 -6.48
C GLU A 51 7.48 3.42 -5.12
N ILE A 52 7.92 2.62 -4.16
CA ILE A 52 8.26 3.14 -2.83
C ILE A 52 9.49 4.05 -2.89
N LYS A 53 10.48 3.71 -3.73
CA LYS A 53 11.65 4.59 -3.94
C LYS A 53 11.22 5.92 -4.55
N ASP A 54 10.34 5.89 -5.55
CA ASP A 54 9.88 7.10 -6.23
C ASP A 54 8.99 7.97 -5.35
N GLU A 55 8.07 7.37 -4.61
CA GLU A 55 7.07 8.11 -3.83
C GLU A 55 7.55 8.53 -2.45
N LEU A 56 8.41 7.74 -1.82
CA LEU A 56 8.80 7.95 -0.42
C LEU A 56 10.31 8.10 -0.22
N ASP A 57 11.09 8.07 -1.31
CA ASP A 57 12.55 8.14 -1.26
C ASP A 57 13.14 7.12 -0.28
N THR A 58 12.61 5.91 -0.31
CA THR A 58 12.93 4.85 0.65
C THR A 58 13.14 3.54 -0.08
N VAL A 59 14.19 2.81 0.32
CA VAL A 59 14.48 1.46 -0.18
C VAL A 59 13.86 0.46 0.78
N ILE A 60 12.97 -0.37 0.26
CA ILE A 60 12.36 -1.46 1.02
C ILE A 60 12.84 -2.81 0.49
N LYS A 61 12.66 -3.84 1.31
CA LYS A 61 12.72 -5.22 0.85
C LYS A 61 11.34 -5.85 1.01
N VAL A 62 11.02 -6.74 0.11
CA VAL A 62 9.78 -7.52 0.17
C VAL A 62 10.05 -8.77 1.01
N ASP A 63 9.38 -8.87 2.15
CA ASP A 63 9.60 -10.00 3.07
C ASP A 63 8.72 -11.20 2.71
N SER A 64 7.45 -10.95 2.38
CA SER A 64 6.53 -12.03 2.02
C SER A 64 5.30 -11.48 1.29
N TYR A 65 4.63 -12.38 0.57
CA TYR A 65 3.34 -12.09 -0.06
C TYR A 65 2.21 -12.21 0.98
N LEU A 66 1.29 -11.25 0.98
CA LEU A 66 0.16 -11.26 1.90
C LEU A 66 -1.11 -11.79 1.25
N ASP A 67 -1.60 -11.12 0.20
CA ASP A 67 -2.82 -11.50 -0.50
C ASP A 67 -2.99 -10.66 -1.76
N THR A 68 -3.94 -11.06 -2.60
CA THR A 68 -4.34 -10.32 -3.80
C THR A 68 -5.79 -9.90 -3.65
N ILE A 69 -6.07 -8.62 -3.85
CA ILE A 69 -7.41 -8.06 -3.78
C ILE A 69 -7.90 -7.77 -5.19
N GLU A 70 -9.10 -8.26 -5.50
CA GLU A 70 -9.80 -7.95 -6.76
C GLU A 70 -10.98 -7.05 -6.40
N TYR A 71 -11.05 -5.89 -7.03
CA TYR A 71 -12.12 -4.93 -6.71
C TYR A 71 -12.62 -4.23 -7.98
N ASP A 72 -13.93 -4.19 -8.16
CA ASP A 72 -14.56 -3.52 -9.29
C ASP A 72 -14.95 -2.09 -8.93
N TYR A 73 -14.25 -1.13 -9.52
CA TYR A 73 -14.68 0.26 -9.55
C TYR A 73 -15.61 0.47 -10.75
N PRO A 74 -16.40 1.55 -10.77
CA PRO A 74 -17.34 1.76 -11.90
C PRO A 74 -16.68 1.74 -13.28
N ASP A 75 -15.45 2.25 -13.40
CA ASP A 75 -14.78 2.42 -14.69
C ASP A 75 -13.70 1.36 -14.98
N PHE A 76 -13.30 0.56 -14.00
CA PHE A 76 -12.21 -0.41 -14.17
C PHE A 76 -12.22 -1.47 -13.08
N HIS A 77 -11.53 -2.58 -13.36
CA HIS A 77 -11.27 -3.62 -12.38
C HIS A 77 -9.86 -3.42 -11.82
N LEU A 78 -9.73 -3.41 -10.49
CA LEU A 78 -8.44 -3.31 -9.82
C LEU A 78 -7.99 -4.69 -9.34
N SER A 79 -6.75 -5.06 -9.68
CA SER A 79 -6.09 -6.24 -9.13
C SER A 79 -4.87 -5.75 -8.34
N MET A 80 -4.92 -5.90 -7.02
CA MET A 80 -3.89 -5.36 -6.12
C MET A 80 -3.20 -6.48 -5.36
N ASP A 81 -1.91 -6.68 -5.65
CA ASP A 81 -1.08 -7.63 -4.93
C ASP A 81 -0.40 -6.93 -3.75
N CYS A 82 -0.64 -7.44 -2.55
CA CYS A 82 -0.14 -6.86 -1.30
C CYS A 82 1.00 -7.68 -0.73
N PHE A 83 2.06 -7.01 -0.33
CA PHE A 83 3.26 -7.64 0.24
C PHE A 83 3.62 -7.03 1.58
N ILE A 84 4.14 -7.87 2.47
CA ILE A 84 4.71 -7.42 3.74
C ILE A 84 6.15 -7.02 3.48
N CYS A 85 6.52 -5.81 3.88
CA CYS A 85 7.80 -5.19 3.56
C CYS A 85 8.48 -4.61 4.79
N SER A 86 9.79 -4.40 4.68
CA SER A 86 10.60 -3.73 5.70
C SER A 86 11.43 -2.62 5.07
N VAL A 87 11.72 -1.57 5.81
CA VAL A 87 12.61 -0.51 5.37
C VAL A 87 14.05 -0.98 5.48
N VAL A 88 14.81 -0.83 4.38
CA VAL A 88 16.25 -1.08 4.34
C VAL A 88 17.01 0.23 4.53
N GLU A 89 16.56 1.29 3.86
CA GLU A 89 17.22 2.59 3.87
C GLU A 89 16.21 3.68 3.54
N GLY A 90 16.34 4.84 4.17
CA GLY A 90 15.49 6.00 3.91
C GLY A 90 14.57 6.34 5.06
N ASN A 91 13.90 7.49 4.96
CA ASN A 91 13.12 8.09 6.03
C ASN A 91 11.61 8.21 5.73
N LEU A 92 11.11 7.54 4.69
CA LEU A 92 9.71 7.59 4.29
C LEU A 92 9.23 9.03 4.07
N VAL A 93 9.95 9.73 3.19
CA VAL A 93 9.68 11.13 2.84
C VAL A 93 8.46 11.23 1.94
N LEU A 94 7.45 11.99 2.33
CA LEU A 94 6.23 12.18 1.54
C LEU A 94 6.50 13.12 0.36
N LYS A 95 6.33 12.63 -0.86
CA LYS A 95 6.46 13.44 -2.08
C LYS A 95 5.09 13.72 -2.71
N GLU A 96 4.14 12.81 -2.59
CA GLU A 96 2.84 12.90 -3.24
C GLU A 96 1.66 12.79 -2.27
N HIS A 97 1.87 12.19 -1.10
CA HIS A 97 0.82 12.01 -0.11
C HIS A 97 0.70 13.24 0.79
N GLU A 98 -0.48 13.50 1.32
CA GLU A 98 -0.68 14.63 2.21
C GLU A 98 -0.34 14.34 3.67
N ASP A 99 -0.37 13.08 4.08
CA ASP A 99 -0.04 12.67 5.44
C ASP A 99 0.36 11.20 5.49
N SER A 100 0.95 10.81 6.61
CA SER A 100 1.32 9.42 6.89
C SER A 100 1.24 9.14 8.37
N LYS A 101 1.09 7.85 8.71
CA LYS A 101 1.08 7.41 10.11
C LYS A 101 1.72 6.04 10.24
N TRP A 102 2.35 5.81 11.38
CA TRP A 102 2.63 4.48 11.88
C TRP A 102 1.51 4.13 12.83
N ILE A 103 0.73 3.08 12.53
CA ILE A 103 -0.44 2.73 13.33
C ILE A 103 -0.32 1.33 13.92
N LYS A 104 -0.92 1.18 15.10
CA LYS A 104 -1.08 -0.12 15.77
C LYS A 104 -2.33 -0.81 15.25
N LYS A 105 -2.43 -2.11 15.52
CA LYS A 105 -3.59 -2.91 15.13
C LYS A 105 -4.92 -2.29 15.55
N GLU A 106 -4.99 -1.77 16.79
CA GLU A 106 -6.22 -1.17 17.33
C GLU A 106 -6.65 0.11 16.60
N GLU A 107 -5.72 0.76 15.91
CA GLU A 107 -5.99 2.01 15.20
C GLU A 107 -6.48 1.81 13.77
N ILE A 108 -6.36 0.59 13.24
CA ILE A 108 -6.70 0.29 11.84
C ILE A 108 -8.14 0.69 11.51
N ASP A 109 -9.08 0.37 12.39
CA ASP A 109 -10.50 0.65 12.15
C ASP A 109 -10.89 2.12 12.32
N THR A 110 -9.96 2.96 12.77
CA THR A 110 -10.23 4.40 12.95
C THR A 110 -10.00 5.22 11.68
N LEU A 111 -9.40 4.62 10.65
CA LEU A 111 -9.06 5.34 9.42
C LEU A 111 -10.11 5.14 8.34
N ASN A 112 -10.27 6.17 7.51
CA ASN A 112 -11.15 6.13 6.34
C ASN A 112 -10.37 5.57 5.15
N TRP A 113 -10.40 4.24 5.00
CA TRP A 113 -9.66 3.54 3.96
C TRP A 113 -10.27 3.70 2.57
N LEU A 114 -9.43 3.70 1.54
CA LEU A 114 -9.90 3.54 0.17
C LEU A 114 -10.60 2.18 0.03
N PRO A 115 -11.57 2.05 -0.90
CA PRO A 115 -12.38 0.83 -0.99
C PRO A 115 -11.58 -0.47 -1.12
N ALA A 116 -10.56 -0.50 -2.00
CA ALA A 116 -9.76 -1.71 -2.18
C ALA A 116 -8.92 -2.04 -0.95
N ASP A 117 -8.37 -1.01 -0.29
CA ASP A 117 -7.57 -1.20 0.92
C ASP A 117 -8.42 -1.70 2.08
N LEU A 118 -9.68 -1.32 2.13
CA LEU A 118 -10.62 -1.80 3.15
C LEU A 118 -10.78 -3.32 3.09
N VAL A 119 -10.65 -3.92 1.91
CA VAL A 119 -10.80 -5.37 1.72
C VAL A 119 -9.64 -6.14 2.35
N ILE A 120 -8.41 -5.59 2.34
CA ILE A 120 -7.22 -6.28 2.85
C ILE A 120 -7.03 -6.14 4.37
N ILE A 121 -7.77 -5.26 5.03
CA ILE A 121 -7.56 -4.91 6.43
C ILE A 121 -7.60 -6.12 7.37
N ASP A 122 -8.53 -7.06 7.19
CA ASP A 122 -8.62 -8.23 8.06
C ASP A 122 -7.37 -9.10 7.97
N LYS A 123 -6.81 -9.26 6.77
CA LYS A 123 -5.56 -9.99 6.57
C LYS A 123 -4.39 -9.28 7.24
N VAL A 124 -4.37 -7.95 7.18
CA VAL A 124 -3.33 -7.15 7.83
C VAL A 124 -3.40 -7.33 9.35
N LYS A 125 -4.59 -7.30 9.92
CA LYS A 125 -4.79 -7.54 11.36
C LYS A 125 -4.32 -8.92 11.78
N GLU A 126 -4.64 -9.95 10.99
CA GLU A 126 -4.17 -11.33 11.25
C GLU A 126 -2.65 -11.39 11.24
N MET A 127 -2.01 -10.73 10.29
CA MET A 127 -0.55 -10.70 10.15
C MET A 127 0.11 -10.01 11.36
N MET A 128 -0.53 -8.99 11.90
CA MET A 128 0.01 -8.25 13.05
C MET A 128 -0.11 -9.02 14.37
N GLY A 129 -0.92 -10.04 14.38
CA GLY A 129 -1.11 -10.90 15.57
C GLY A 129 -2.17 -10.37 16.52
#